data_f8fbf973cf76d90f9e41790196d27606
#
_entry.id   f8fbf973cf76d90f9e41790196d27606
#
_cell.length_a   1.000
_cell.length_b   1.000
_cell.length_c   1.000
_cell.angle_alpha   90.00
_cell.angle_beta   90.00
_cell.angle_gamma   90.00
#
_symmetry.space_group_name_H-M   'P 1'
#
loop_
_entity.id
_entity.type
_entity.pdbx_description
1 polymer ?
#
loop_
_entity_poly.entity_id
_entity_poly.type
_entity_poly.pdbx_seq_one_letter_code
_entity_poly.pdbx_strand_id
1 'polypeptide(L)'
;MSDNSVRRQAGDNKLWHFPWGYRESFLVALEIMLFGMIVEVLTRGKGISQLAFPVNIFIGIALITTLLITGTQFRKQAIVRWLSSIPAAVSSISLFAFFVLLQGFIPQGQSGKPEILTLLGLDHVKNSWIFAISGVYLLTTLGSVIIRKSIPLMISFPSTNLAPSAAIL
;
A
#
# COMPACT_ATOMS: atom_id res chain seq x y z
N MET A 1 -6.09 44.08 -0.77
CA MET A 1 -6.67 42.83 -1.32
C MET A 1 -5.77 41.58 -1.09
N SER A 2 -4.84 41.63 -0.13
CA SER A 2 -3.81 40.59 0.10
C SER A 2 -3.93 39.79 1.42
N ASP A 3 -4.90 40.11 2.28
CA ASP A 3 -4.98 39.51 3.62
C ASP A 3 -5.74 38.17 3.68
N ASN A 4 -6.60 37.90 2.71
CA ASN A 4 -7.39 36.67 2.65
C ASN A 4 -6.64 35.44 2.08
N SER A 5 -5.55 35.64 1.34
CA SER A 5 -4.72 34.55 0.81
C SER A 5 -3.79 33.97 1.88
N VAL A 6 -3.30 34.82 2.77
CA VAL A 6 -2.41 34.41 3.89
C VAL A 6 -3.19 33.63 4.96
N ARG A 7 -4.43 34.01 5.23
CA ARG A 7 -5.29 33.30 6.19
C ARG A 7 -5.73 31.91 5.70
N ARG A 8 -5.88 31.68 4.39
CA ARG A 8 -6.19 30.36 3.83
C ARG A 8 -5.03 29.37 3.95
N GLN A 9 -3.79 29.85 3.92
CA GLN A 9 -2.62 28.98 4.09
C GLN A 9 -2.33 28.60 5.55
N ALA A 10 -2.72 29.43 6.52
CA ALA A 10 -2.51 29.15 7.94
C ALA A 10 -3.52 28.14 8.54
N GLY A 11 -4.64 27.87 7.86
CA GLY A 11 -5.66 26.90 8.31
C GLY A 11 -5.37 25.44 7.94
N ASP A 12 -4.43 25.19 7.04
CA ASP A 12 -4.23 23.89 6.42
C ASP A 12 -3.12 23.03 7.07
N ASN A 13 -2.57 23.49 8.18
CA ASN A 13 -1.44 22.82 8.86
C ASN A 13 -1.85 21.85 9.98
N LYS A 14 -3.11 21.51 10.11
CA LYS A 14 -3.53 20.47 11.07
C LYS A 14 -3.27 19.10 10.46
N LEU A 15 -2.21 18.43 10.94
CA LEU A 15 -1.96 17.02 10.70
C LEU A 15 -3.22 16.22 11.06
N TRP A 16 -3.49 15.15 10.29
CA TRP A 16 -4.62 14.23 10.51
C TRP A 16 -6.02 14.78 10.17
N HIS A 17 -6.12 15.92 9.46
CA HIS A 17 -7.41 16.37 8.93
C HIS A 17 -7.67 15.70 7.57
N PHE A 18 -8.78 14.97 7.48
CA PHE A 18 -9.17 14.35 6.20
C PHE A 18 -9.62 15.42 5.18
N PRO A 19 -9.22 15.33 3.89
CA PRO A 19 -8.48 14.25 3.23
C PRO A 19 -6.96 14.31 3.49
N TRP A 20 -6.38 13.15 3.86
CA TRP A 20 -4.96 13.03 4.13
C TRP A 20 -4.13 13.25 2.86
N GLY A 21 -3.12 14.11 3.00
CA GLY A 21 -2.19 14.47 1.94
C GLY A 21 -0.92 13.62 1.90
N TYR A 22 0.10 14.16 1.24
CA TYR A 22 1.40 13.50 1.15
C TYR A 22 2.10 13.37 2.49
N ARG A 23 2.00 14.40 3.36
CA ARG A 23 2.68 14.40 4.68
C ARG A 23 2.19 13.25 5.55
N GLU A 24 0.88 13.10 5.67
CA GLU A 24 0.25 12.03 6.43
C GLU A 24 0.56 10.66 5.82
N SER A 25 0.57 10.55 4.49
CA SER A 25 0.88 9.31 3.79
C SER A 25 2.34 8.86 4.02
N PHE A 26 3.29 9.78 4.03
CA PHE A 26 4.68 9.46 4.37
C PHE A 26 4.88 9.17 5.86
N LEU A 27 4.12 9.79 6.75
CA LEU A 27 4.12 9.43 8.18
C LEU A 27 3.60 7.99 8.38
N VAL A 28 2.51 7.62 7.72
CA VAL A 28 2.02 6.23 7.76
C VAL A 28 3.05 5.26 7.17
N ALA A 29 3.72 5.61 6.08
CA ALA A 29 4.80 4.78 5.53
C ALA A 29 5.95 4.60 6.54
N LEU A 30 6.32 5.67 7.26
CA LEU A 30 7.32 5.62 8.33
C LEU A 30 6.85 4.74 9.50
N GLU A 31 5.61 4.85 9.92
CA GLU A 31 5.03 4.00 10.97
C GLU A 31 5.04 2.52 10.57
N ILE A 32 4.71 2.21 9.31
CA ILE A 32 4.77 0.85 8.75
C ILE A 32 6.21 0.33 8.75
N MET A 33 7.18 1.16 8.39
CA MET A 33 8.61 0.83 8.46
C MET A 33 9.04 0.52 9.89
N LEU A 34 8.70 1.40 10.84
CA LEU A 34 9.04 1.20 12.25
C LEU A 34 8.37 -0.05 12.82
N PHE A 35 7.11 -0.30 12.48
CA PHE A 35 6.42 -1.51 12.87
C PHE A 35 7.13 -2.77 12.34
N GLY A 36 7.51 -2.77 11.07
CA GLY A 36 8.29 -3.86 10.47
C GLY A 36 9.64 -4.08 11.18
N MET A 37 10.34 -2.99 11.54
CA MET A 37 11.59 -3.06 12.32
C MET A 37 11.36 -3.67 13.71
N ILE A 38 10.30 -3.27 14.39
CA ILE A 38 9.96 -3.84 15.72
C ILE A 38 9.72 -5.35 15.59
N VAL A 39 8.96 -5.78 14.59
CA VAL A 39 8.70 -7.22 14.36
C VAL A 39 9.99 -7.96 14.06
N GLU A 40 10.89 -7.40 13.25
CA GLU A 40 12.20 -7.99 12.93
C GLU A 40 13.06 -8.17 14.19
N VAL A 41 13.15 -7.14 15.02
CA VAL A 41 13.88 -7.20 16.31
C VAL A 41 13.26 -8.23 17.26
N LEU A 42 11.93 -8.28 17.36
CA LEU A 42 11.24 -9.28 18.21
C LEU A 42 11.48 -10.71 17.73
N THR A 43 11.62 -10.92 16.44
CA THR A 43 11.97 -12.22 15.84
C THR A 43 13.48 -12.48 15.83
N ARG A 44 14.26 -11.60 16.45
CA ARG A 44 15.73 -11.67 16.53
C ARG A 44 16.40 -11.77 15.16
N GLY A 45 15.90 -11.04 14.20
CA GLY A 45 16.44 -11.02 12.84
C GLY A 45 16.29 -12.35 12.09
N LYS A 46 15.37 -13.24 12.49
CA LYS A 46 15.16 -14.52 11.78
C LYS A 46 14.44 -14.34 10.45
N GLY A 47 13.81 -13.17 10.25
CA GLY A 47 13.03 -12.90 9.05
C GLY A 47 11.81 -13.81 8.87
N ILE A 48 11.30 -13.83 7.65
CA ILE A 48 10.20 -14.70 7.25
C ILE A 48 10.76 -15.91 6.52
N SER A 49 10.41 -17.13 6.99
CA SER A 49 10.64 -18.34 6.21
C SER A 49 9.82 -18.26 4.91
N GLN A 50 10.42 -18.70 3.79
CA GLN A 50 9.73 -18.72 2.52
C GLN A 50 8.44 -19.55 2.65
N LEU A 51 7.32 -18.91 2.36
CA LEU A 51 6.01 -19.57 2.38
C LEU A 51 5.95 -20.59 1.25
N ALA A 52 5.99 -21.87 1.62
CA ALA A 52 5.90 -22.96 0.67
C ALA A 52 4.46 -23.12 0.14
N PHE A 53 4.35 -23.74 -1.04
CA PHE A 53 3.06 -24.22 -1.52
C PHE A 53 2.44 -25.21 -0.51
N PRO A 54 1.14 -25.16 -0.21
CA PRO A 54 0.10 -24.27 -0.77
C PRO A 54 -0.16 -22.98 0.02
N VAL A 55 0.55 -22.70 1.11
CA VAL A 55 0.27 -21.58 2.03
C VAL A 55 0.38 -20.21 1.36
N ASN A 56 1.34 -20.04 0.46
CA ASN A 56 1.51 -18.82 -0.32
C ASN A 56 0.27 -18.48 -1.18
N ILE A 57 -0.38 -19.48 -1.76
CA ILE A 57 -1.61 -19.29 -2.56
C ILE A 57 -2.77 -18.86 -1.66
N PHE A 58 -2.95 -19.51 -0.50
CA PHE A 58 -4.01 -19.14 0.43
C PHE A 58 -3.87 -17.70 0.93
N ILE A 59 -2.66 -17.26 1.24
CA ILE A 59 -2.38 -15.87 1.64
C ILE A 59 -2.68 -14.91 0.50
N GLY A 60 -2.28 -15.23 -0.74
CA GLY A 60 -2.59 -14.43 -1.91
C GLY A 60 -4.09 -14.29 -2.16
N ILE A 61 -4.84 -15.39 -2.10
CA ILE A 61 -6.30 -15.40 -2.24
C ILE A 61 -6.95 -14.59 -1.11
N ALA A 62 -6.52 -14.77 0.13
CA ALA A 62 -7.05 -14.03 1.27
C ALA A 62 -6.82 -12.52 1.11
N LEU A 63 -5.64 -12.10 0.65
CA LEU A 63 -5.33 -10.70 0.39
C LEU A 63 -6.23 -10.13 -0.71
N ILE A 64 -6.36 -10.82 -1.84
CA ILE A 64 -7.22 -10.39 -2.96
C ILE A 64 -8.68 -10.28 -2.50
N THR A 65 -9.19 -11.29 -1.78
CA THR A 65 -10.56 -11.32 -1.26
C THR A 65 -10.79 -10.14 -0.30
N THR A 66 -9.86 -9.89 0.61
CA THR A 66 -9.92 -8.75 1.54
C THR A 66 -9.96 -7.43 0.79
N LEU A 67 -9.13 -7.25 -0.24
CA LEU A 67 -9.12 -6.06 -1.09
C LEU A 67 -10.44 -5.87 -1.84
N LEU A 68 -11.02 -6.94 -2.37
CA LEU A 68 -12.31 -6.89 -3.06
C LEU A 68 -13.45 -6.50 -2.09
N ILE A 69 -13.50 -7.11 -0.91
CA ILE A 69 -14.51 -6.80 0.11
C ILE A 69 -14.37 -5.34 0.57
N THR A 70 -13.15 -4.91 0.92
CA THR A 70 -12.92 -3.53 1.37
C THR A 70 -13.20 -2.51 0.29
N GLY A 71 -12.80 -2.78 -0.94
CA GLY A 71 -13.04 -1.90 -2.09
C GLY A 71 -14.51 -1.79 -2.52
N THR A 72 -15.34 -2.80 -2.25
CA THR A 72 -16.78 -2.80 -2.61
C THR A 72 -17.64 -2.34 -1.44
N GLN A 73 -17.55 -2.99 -0.28
CA GLN A 73 -18.44 -2.73 0.86
C GLN A 73 -18.04 -1.48 1.66
N PHE A 74 -16.73 -1.27 1.86
CA PHE A 74 -16.21 -0.16 2.67
C PHE A 74 -15.75 1.04 1.86
N ARG A 75 -16.18 1.16 0.60
CA ARG A 75 -15.79 2.20 -0.36
C ARG A 75 -16.00 3.64 0.15
N LYS A 76 -16.96 3.84 1.07
CA LYS A 76 -17.29 5.15 1.65
C LYS A 76 -16.41 5.54 2.83
N GLN A 77 -15.70 4.59 3.42
CA GLN A 77 -14.84 4.86 4.58
C GLN A 77 -13.64 5.74 4.20
N ALA A 78 -13.29 6.66 5.10
CA ALA A 78 -12.22 7.63 4.91
C ALA A 78 -10.87 6.94 4.64
N ILE A 79 -10.56 5.89 5.41
CA ILE A 79 -9.31 5.11 5.29
C ILE A 79 -9.22 4.44 3.92
N VAL A 80 -10.30 3.80 3.42
CA VAL A 80 -10.31 3.15 2.11
C VAL A 80 -10.17 4.17 0.97
N ARG A 81 -10.79 5.35 1.13
CA ARG A 81 -10.64 6.46 0.19
C ARG A 81 -9.21 6.98 0.15
N TRP A 82 -8.57 7.12 1.30
CA TRP A 82 -7.17 7.53 1.39
C TRP A 82 -6.25 6.44 0.82
N LEU A 83 -6.45 5.17 1.18
CA LEU A 83 -5.63 4.05 0.69
C LEU A 83 -5.65 3.94 -0.85
N SER A 84 -6.76 4.33 -1.49
CA SER A 84 -6.90 4.41 -2.95
C SER A 84 -6.53 5.77 -3.53
N SER A 85 -5.85 6.64 -2.78
CA SER A 85 -5.41 7.96 -3.21
C SER A 85 -3.99 7.95 -3.79
N ILE A 86 -3.67 8.98 -4.58
CA ILE A 86 -2.33 9.16 -5.14
C ILE A 86 -1.26 9.31 -4.03
N PRO A 87 -1.47 10.12 -2.96
CA PRO A 87 -0.48 10.22 -1.89
C PRO A 87 -0.13 8.89 -1.22
N ALA A 88 -1.14 8.02 -0.96
CA ALA A 88 -0.90 6.70 -0.38
C ALA A 88 -0.12 5.79 -1.34
N ALA A 89 -0.45 5.80 -2.63
CA ALA A 89 0.28 5.03 -3.63
C ALA A 89 1.74 5.50 -3.77
N VAL A 90 1.98 6.80 -3.82
CA VAL A 90 3.34 7.35 -3.91
C VAL A 90 4.17 7.00 -2.68
N SER A 91 3.62 7.14 -1.46
CA SER A 91 4.35 6.80 -0.24
C SER A 91 4.67 5.31 -0.14
N SER A 92 3.76 4.43 -0.55
CA SER A 92 4.00 2.97 -0.55
C SER A 92 5.04 2.55 -1.58
N ILE A 93 5.00 3.11 -2.80
CA ILE A 93 6.02 2.87 -3.83
C ILE A 93 7.38 3.36 -3.36
N SER A 94 7.46 4.56 -2.78
CA SER A 94 8.71 5.14 -2.27
C SER A 94 9.31 4.28 -1.17
N LEU A 95 8.51 3.80 -0.22
CA LEU A 95 8.96 2.93 0.87
C LEU A 95 9.49 1.61 0.32
N PHE A 96 8.74 0.96 -0.59
CA PHE A 96 9.16 -0.30 -1.17
C PHE A 96 10.43 -0.16 -2.02
N ALA A 97 10.49 0.88 -2.85
CA ALA A 97 11.67 1.19 -3.66
C ALA A 97 12.92 1.45 -2.79
N PHE A 98 12.75 2.12 -1.65
CA PHE A 98 13.84 2.32 -0.70
C PHE A 98 14.43 0.99 -0.22
N PHE A 99 13.61 0.00 0.13
CA PHE A 99 14.13 -1.32 0.54
C PHE A 99 14.74 -2.10 -0.61
N VAL A 100 14.21 -1.98 -1.82
CA VAL A 100 14.82 -2.58 -3.03
C VAL A 100 16.20 -1.99 -3.28
N LEU A 101 16.37 -0.68 -3.12
CA LEU A 101 17.67 -0.02 -3.22
C LEU A 101 18.63 -0.48 -2.12
N LEU A 102 18.18 -0.55 -0.87
CA LEU A 102 18.99 -1.06 0.24
C LEU A 102 19.49 -2.49 -0.03
N GLN A 103 18.65 -3.35 -0.58
CA GLN A 103 19.03 -4.71 -0.97
C GLN A 103 20.14 -4.72 -2.03
N GLY A 104 20.17 -3.73 -2.93
CA GLY A 104 21.22 -3.60 -3.94
C GLY A 104 22.54 -3.09 -3.39
N PHE A 105 22.50 -2.23 -2.37
CA PHE A 105 23.72 -1.65 -1.77
C PHE A 105 24.35 -2.51 -0.67
N ILE A 106 23.54 -3.24 0.09
CA ILE A 106 24.02 -4.06 1.21
C ILE A 106 24.26 -5.49 0.69
N PRO A 107 25.51 -6.02 0.75
CA PRO A 107 25.78 -7.39 0.35
C PRO A 107 24.92 -8.35 1.20
N GLN A 108 24.19 -9.26 0.59
CA GLN A 108 23.27 -10.15 1.28
C GLN A 108 23.96 -11.47 1.68
N GLY A 109 23.64 -12.00 2.88
CA GLY A 109 24.04 -13.35 3.29
C GLY A 109 25.52 -13.59 3.56
N GLN A 110 26.36 -12.55 3.74
CA GLN A 110 27.79 -12.73 4.05
C GLN A 110 28.04 -12.90 5.55
N SER A 111 28.92 -13.83 5.92
CA SER A 111 29.36 -14.02 7.30
C SER A 111 30.30 -12.89 7.75
N GLY A 112 30.25 -12.52 9.05
CA GLY A 112 31.15 -11.51 9.63
C GLY A 112 30.63 -10.06 9.63
N LYS A 113 29.35 -9.85 9.41
CA LYS A 113 28.74 -8.52 9.51
C LYS A 113 28.47 -8.09 10.95
N PRO A 114 28.32 -6.77 11.18
CA PRO A 114 27.84 -6.28 12.47
C PRO A 114 26.49 -6.91 12.85
N GLU A 115 26.40 -7.39 14.06
CA GLU A 115 25.19 -8.05 14.61
C GLU A 115 23.92 -7.17 14.46
N ILE A 116 24.11 -5.84 14.50
CA ILE A 116 23.02 -4.88 14.33
C ILE A 116 22.36 -4.97 12.93
N LEU A 117 23.12 -5.27 11.88
CA LEU A 117 22.55 -5.41 10.52
C LEU A 117 21.67 -6.66 10.42
N THR A 118 22.09 -7.74 11.06
CA THR A 118 21.33 -8.99 11.14
C THR A 118 20.06 -8.78 11.99
N LEU A 119 20.19 -8.10 13.13
CA LEU A 119 19.06 -7.80 14.02
C LEU A 119 17.99 -6.94 13.34
N LEU A 120 18.41 -6.01 12.48
CA LEU A 120 17.52 -5.15 11.69
C LEU A 120 17.05 -5.79 10.37
N GLY A 121 17.48 -7.03 10.07
CA GLY A 121 17.10 -7.72 8.84
C GLY A 121 17.68 -7.12 7.56
N LEU A 122 18.73 -6.28 7.66
CA LEU A 122 19.33 -5.59 6.53
C LEU A 122 20.33 -6.44 5.75
N ASP A 123 20.80 -7.55 6.30
CA ASP A 123 21.66 -8.54 5.65
C ASP A 123 20.87 -9.59 4.85
N HIS A 124 19.56 -9.68 5.06
CA HIS A 124 18.63 -10.56 4.35
C HIS A 124 17.31 -9.84 4.01
N VAL A 125 17.39 -8.64 3.47
CA VAL A 125 16.26 -7.71 3.24
C VAL A 125 15.07 -8.40 2.61
N LYS A 126 15.26 -9.23 1.58
CA LYS A 126 14.13 -9.88 0.87
C LYS A 126 13.35 -10.87 1.74
N ASN A 127 13.95 -11.40 2.80
CA ASN A 127 13.30 -12.31 3.75
C ASN A 127 12.93 -11.60 5.06
N SER A 128 13.16 -10.29 5.18
CA SER A 128 12.86 -9.52 6.38
C SER A 128 11.36 -9.20 6.48
N TRP A 129 10.89 -9.06 7.72
CA TRP A 129 9.51 -8.63 8.01
C TRP A 129 9.23 -7.23 7.48
N ILE A 130 10.22 -6.34 7.51
CA ILE A 130 10.10 -4.97 7.02
C ILE A 130 9.75 -4.97 5.53
N PHE A 131 10.47 -5.76 4.74
CA PHE A 131 10.24 -5.87 3.30
C PHE A 131 8.88 -6.47 2.98
N ALA A 132 8.49 -7.53 3.69
CA ALA A 132 7.21 -8.19 3.49
C ALA A 132 6.04 -7.25 3.84
N ILE A 133 6.09 -6.54 4.97
CA ILE A 133 5.04 -5.62 5.40
C ILE A 133 4.95 -4.43 4.43
N SER A 134 6.09 -3.88 3.98
CA SER A 134 6.10 -2.82 2.96
C SER A 134 5.53 -3.30 1.62
N GLY A 135 5.78 -4.56 1.24
CA GLY A 135 5.19 -5.19 0.07
C GLY A 135 3.66 -5.35 0.18
N VAL A 136 3.17 -5.79 1.33
CA VAL A 136 1.72 -5.87 1.61
C VAL A 136 1.08 -4.47 1.55
N TYR A 137 1.73 -3.45 2.12
CA TYR A 137 1.26 -2.06 2.03
C TYR A 137 1.19 -1.59 0.57
N LEU A 138 2.21 -1.85 -0.23
CA LEU A 138 2.24 -1.53 -1.66
C LEU A 138 1.09 -2.24 -2.41
N LEU A 139 0.94 -3.55 -2.22
CA LEU A 139 -0.12 -4.33 -2.86
C LEU A 139 -1.52 -3.84 -2.46
N THR A 140 -1.69 -3.47 -1.19
CA THR A 140 -2.95 -2.97 -0.67
C THR A 140 -3.31 -1.61 -1.26
N THR A 141 -2.36 -0.68 -1.37
CA THR A 141 -2.59 0.65 -1.97
C THR A 141 -2.88 0.53 -3.46
N LEU A 142 -2.04 -0.16 -4.23
CA LEU A 142 -2.22 -0.32 -5.67
C LEU A 142 -3.48 -1.13 -5.99
N GLY A 143 -3.75 -2.22 -5.27
CA GLY A 143 -4.95 -3.02 -5.40
C GLY A 143 -6.22 -2.19 -5.14
N SER A 144 -6.22 -1.36 -4.10
CA SER A 144 -7.33 -0.45 -3.80
C SER A 144 -7.57 0.59 -4.90
N VAL A 145 -6.52 1.13 -5.51
CA VAL A 145 -6.62 2.06 -6.65
C VAL A 145 -7.25 1.35 -7.86
N ILE A 146 -6.78 0.14 -8.18
CA ILE A 146 -7.27 -0.63 -9.33
C ILE A 146 -8.75 -0.96 -9.14
N ILE A 147 -9.12 -1.54 -8.00
CA ILE A 147 -10.51 -1.93 -7.72
C ILE A 147 -11.44 -0.72 -7.81
N ARG A 148 -11.04 0.40 -7.21
CA ARG A 148 -11.85 1.61 -7.21
C ARG A 148 -12.05 2.20 -8.60
N LYS A 149 -11.07 2.09 -9.49
CA LYS A 149 -11.17 2.59 -10.87
C LYS A 149 -11.90 1.62 -11.79
N SER A 150 -11.74 0.30 -11.59
CA SER A 150 -12.28 -0.72 -12.48
C SER A 150 -13.79 -0.97 -12.27
N ILE A 151 -14.28 -0.93 -11.02
CA ILE A 151 -15.69 -1.21 -10.72
C ILE A 151 -16.67 -0.25 -11.41
N PRO A 152 -16.47 1.10 -11.45
CA PRO A 152 -17.38 1.99 -12.17
C PRO A 152 -17.46 1.70 -13.66
N LEU A 153 -16.34 1.28 -14.27
CA LEU A 153 -16.31 0.95 -15.70
C LEU A 153 -17.12 -0.31 -16.02
N MET A 154 -17.11 -1.30 -15.13
CA MET A 154 -17.91 -2.54 -15.31
C MET A 154 -19.42 -2.31 -15.17
N ILE A 155 -19.84 -1.34 -14.36
CA ILE A 155 -21.26 -1.02 -14.16
C ILE A 155 -21.79 -0.11 -15.28
N SER A 156 -20.92 0.64 -15.97
CA SER A 156 -21.26 1.59 -17.04
C SER A 156 -21.29 0.99 -18.43
N PHE A 157 -21.28 -0.34 -18.62
CA PHE A 157 -21.63 -0.88 -19.92
C PHE A 157 -23.08 -0.51 -20.23
N PRO A 158 -23.34 0.35 -21.24
CA PRO A 158 -24.70 0.62 -21.63
C PRO A 158 -25.29 -0.72 -22.08
N SER A 159 -26.40 -1.12 -21.45
CA SER A 159 -27.28 -2.09 -22.06
C SER A 159 -27.53 -1.55 -23.47
N THR A 160 -26.94 -2.19 -24.47
CA THR A 160 -27.32 -1.97 -25.86
C THR A 160 -28.82 -2.22 -25.91
N ASN A 161 -29.58 -1.14 -25.90
CA ASN A 161 -30.98 -1.16 -26.31
C ASN A 161 -30.98 -1.66 -27.77
N LEU A 162 -31.03 -2.98 -27.92
CA LEU A 162 -31.57 -3.57 -29.14
C LEU A 162 -33.04 -3.14 -29.21
N ALA A 163 -33.24 -1.93 -29.69
CA ALA A 163 -34.56 -1.53 -30.15
C ALA A 163 -34.95 -2.56 -31.23
N PRO A 164 -36.04 -3.31 -31.06
CA PRO A 164 -36.54 -4.12 -32.16
C PRO A 164 -36.94 -3.14 -33.25
N SER A 165 -36.26 -3.24 -34.38
CA SER A 165 -36.60 -2.62 -35.62
C SER A 165 -38.04 -3.12 -35.96
N ALA A 166 -39.05 -2.37 -35.53
CA ALA A 166 -40.44 -2.61 -35.86
C ALA A 166 -40.61 -2.37 -37.37
N ALA A 167 -40.88 -3.46 -38.00
CA ALA A 167 -41.36 -3.65 -39.35
C ALA A 167 -42.05 -2.41 -39.98
N ILE A 168 -41.51 -2.07 -41.14
CA ILE A 168 -42.23 -1.36 -42.18
C ILE A 168 -43.12 -2.38 -42.90
N LEU A 169 -44.40 -2.15 -42.85
CA LEU A 169 -45.40 -2.57 -43.84
C LEU A 169 -46.06 -1.34 -44.39
#